data_509b3bc58cdc0c3703f7985502fab428
#
_entry.id   509b3bc58cdc0c3703f7985502fab428
#
_cell.length_a   1.000
_cell.length_b   1.000
_cell.length_c   1.000
_cell.angle_alpha   90.00
_cell.angle_beta   90.00
_cell.angle_gamma   90.00
#
_symmetry.space_group_name_H-M   'P 1'
#
loop_
_entity.id
_entity.type
_entity.pdbx_description
1 polymer ?
#
loop_
_entity_poly.entity_id
_entity_poly.type
_entity_poly.pdbx_seq_one_letter_code
_entity_poly.pdbx_strand_id
1 'polypeptide(L)'
;DLHTAYRRQRQMCIRDSNTPLLLKKGATALCPSENISDDDKTIVYNMFAGSGVCEYIDESHMNEIIAVNGSSPAYIYLFAKAMADYAKNCGIDYDKAMNLVCATLEGSAAMLRDSGEPVETLIDRVCSKGGTTIAAMDKLKEHGFYEAVLDGMDACTKRAEELGK
;
A
#
# COMPACT_ATOMS: atom_id res chain seq x y z
N ASP A 1 -23.59 -28.27 -2.15
CA ASP A 1 -24.61 -27.23 -2.22
C ASP A 1 -23.94 -25.85 -2.26
N LEU A 2 -23.96 -25.19 -3.43
CA LEU A 2 -23.31 -23.90 -3.68
C LEU A 2 -23.79 -22.81 -2.69
N HIS A 3 -25.03 -22.84 -2.24
CA HIS A 3 -25.58 -21.91 -1.25
C HIS A 3 -24.96 -22.08 0.15
N THR A 4 -24.60 -23.29 0.52
CA THR A 4 -23.94 -23.57 1.82
C THR A 4 -22.48 -23.12 1.79
N ALA A 5 -21.80 -23.27 0.66
CA ALA A 5 -20.44 -22.75 0.46
C ALA A 5 -20.42 -21.21 0.46
N TYR A 6 -21.41 -20.54 -0.19
CA TYR A 6 -21.55 -19.08 -0.17
C TYR A 6 -21.88 -18.52 1.22
N ARG A 7 -22.70 -19.23 2.02
CA ARG A 7 -22.97 -18.88 3.42
C ARG A 7 -21.72 -19.03 4.30
N ARG A 8 -20.94 -20.10 4.12
CA ARG A 8 -19.66 -20.28 4.83
C ARG A 8 -18.65 -19.20 4.48
N GLN A 9 -18.58 -18.79 3.21
CA GLN A 9 -17.69 -17.69 2.76
C GLN A 9 -18.06 -16.34 3.41
N ARG A 10 -19.35 -16.06 3.65
CA ARG A 10 -19.81 -14.85 4.37
C ARG A 10 -19.54 -14.89 5.88
N GLN A 11 -19.30 -16.06 6.45
CA GLN A 11 -19.07 -16.23 7.89
C GLN A 11 -17.58 -16.37 8.25
N MET A 12 -16.68 -16.53 7.26
CA MET A 12 -15.30 -16.92 7.54
C MET A 12 -14.30 -15.77 7.62
N CYS A 13 -14.33 -14.81 6.70
CA CYS A 13 -13.42 -13.65 6.72
C CYS A 13 -13.89 -12.57 5.76
N ILE A 14 -13.88 -11.33 6.21
CA ILE A 14 -13.83 -10.17 5.32
C ILE A 14 -12.36 -10.02 4.91
N ARG A 15 -12.11 -9.76 3.62
CA ARG A 15 -10.77 -9.55 3.11
C ARG A 15 -10.73 -8.35 2.16
N ASP A 16 -9.66 -7.60 2.23
CA ASP A 16 -9.26 -6.67 1.19
C ASP A 16 -7.84 -7.01 0.73
N SER A 17 -7.62 -6.97 -0.58
CA SER A 17 -6.31 -7.25 -1.18
C SER A 17 -6.09 -6.32 -2.37
N ASN A 18 -4.84 -6.25 -2.85
CA ASN A 18 -4.48 -5.37 -3.96
C ASN A 18 -3.96 -6.12 -5.19
N THR A 19 -3.89 -5.42 -6.32
CA THR A 19 -3.48 -5.98 -7.61
C THR A 19 -2.06 -6.58 -7.64
N PRO A 20 -1.04 -6.12 -6.86
CA PRO A 20 0.26 -6.77 -6.78
C PRO A 20 0.22 -8.24 -6.32
N LEU A 21 -0.88 -8.70 -5.75
CA LEU A 21 -1.10 -10.13 -5.43
C LEU A 21 -0.90 -11.04 -6.65
N LEU A 22 -1.21 -10.59 -7.85
CA LEU A 22 -0.97 -11.32 -9.10
C LEU A 22 0.51 -11.65 -9.32
N LEU A 23 1.41 -10.87 -8.76
CA LEU A 23 2.86 -11.05 -8.80
C LEU A 23 3.43 -11.64 -7.50
N LYS A 24 2.59 -12.18 -6.61
CA LYS A 24 2.95 -12.66 -5.27
C LYS A 24 3.60 -11.58 -4.38
N LYS A 25 3.25 -10.33 -4.61
CA LYS A 25 3.68 -9.16 -3.84
C LYS A 25 2.46 -8.39 -3.29
N GLY A 26 1.37 -9.11 -3.01
CA GLY A 26 0.14 -8.52 -2.49
C GLY A 26 0.26 -8.07 -1.05
N ALA A 27 -0.64 -7.19 -0.66
CA ALA A 27 -0.95 -6.88 0.73
C ALA A 27 -2.41 -7.23 0.96
N THR A 28 -2.69 -8.09 1.93
CA THR A 28 -4.03 -8.59 2.22
C THR A 28 -4.38 -8.32 3.67
N ALA A 29 -5.46 -7.59 3.89
CA ALA A 29 -6.08 -7.44 5.20
C ALA A 29 -7.13 -8.54 5.40
N LEU A 30 -7.08 -9.21 6.54
CA LEU A 30 -8.00 -10.26 6.93
C LEU A 30 -8.73 -9.83 8.19
N CYS A 31 -10.05 -9.94 8.20
CA CYS A 31 -10.86 -9.78 9.38
C CYS A 31 -11.62 -11.09 9.65
N PRO A 32 -11.17 -11.92 10.60
CA PRO A 32 -11.87 -13.15 10.95
C PRO A 32 -13.17 -12.84 11.70
N SER A 33 -14.25 -13.54 11.39
CA SER A 33 -15.48 -13.44 12.18
C SER A 33 -15.29 -14.04 13.59
N GLU A 34 -16.08 -13.58 14.56
CA GLU A 34 -15.99 -14.01 15.97
C GLU A 34 -16.14 -15.53 16.18
N ASN A 35 -16.83 -16.21 15.27
CA ASN A 35 -17.18 -17.64 15.40
C ASN A 35 -16.29 -18.57 14.57
N ILE A 36 -15.18 -18.09 14.02
CA ILE A 36 -14.25 -18.90 13.22
C ILE A 36 -13.25 -19.62 14.14
N SER A 37 -12.98 -20.89 13.86
CA SER A 37 -11.96 -21.65 14.59
C SER A 37 -10.55 -21.14 14.26
N ASP A 38 -9.58 -21.37 15.16
CA ASP A 38 -8.18 -21.02 14.91
C ASP A 38 -7.57 -21.82 13.76
N ASP A 39 -8.03 -23.05 13.56
CA ASP A 39 -7.63 -23.87 12.40
C ASP A 39 -8.10 -23.23 11.09
N ASP A 40 -9.36 -22.78 11.02
CA ASP A 40 -9.89 -22.11 9.83
C ASP A 40 -9.19 -20.74 9.58
N LYS A 41 -8.89 -19.96 10.65
CA LYS A 41 -8.08 -18.74 10.53
C LYS A 41 -6.72 -19.03 9.89
N THR A 42 -6.06 -20.09 10.38
CA THR A 42 -4.75 -20.52 9.87
C THR A 42 -4.83 -20.94 8.41
N ILE A 43 -5.87 -21.69 8.01
CA ILE A 43 -6.10 -22.09 6.63
C ILE A 43 -6.25 -20.85 5.73
N VAL A 44 -7.13 -19.89 6.11
CA VAL A 44 -7.35 -18.67 5.33
C VAL A 44 -6.08 -17.83 5.24
N TYR A 45 -5.38 -17.63 6.36
CA TYR A 45 -4.10 -16.93 6.35
C TYR A 45 -3.11 -17.54 5.36
N ASN A 46 -2.92 -18.85 5.41
CA ASN A 46 -1.98 -19.55 4.54
C ASN A 46 -2.36 -19.50 3.05
N MET A 47 -3.64 -19.36 2.73
CA MET A 47 -4.09 -19.18 1.33
C MET A 47 -3.57 -17.89 0.73
N PHE A 48 -3.44 -16.82 1.53
CA PHE A 48 -2.99 -15.50 1.07
C PHE A 48 -1.50 -15.24 1.32
N ALA A 49 -0.93 -15.79 2.40
CA ALA A 49 0.49 -15.61 2.76
C ALA A 49 1.46 -16.06 1.66
N GLY A 50 1.08 -17.05 0.83
CA GLY A 50 1.83 -17.47 -0.36
C GLY A 50 1.84 -16.46 -1.51
N SER A 51 1.02 -15.41 -1.42
CA SER A 51 0.85 -14.37 -2.45
C SER A 51 1.26 -12.97 -1.99
N GLY A 52 1.86 -12.84 -0.80
CA GLY A 52 2.33 -11.58 -0.26
C GLY A 52 2.20 -11.49 1.26
N VAL A 53 2.06 -10.28 1.77
CA VAL A 53 1.88 -10.00 3.19
C VAL A 53 0.40 -10.12 3.55
N CYS A 54 0.11 -10.75 4.69
CA CYS A 54 -1.22 -10.81 5.28
C CYS A 54 -1.18 -10.27 6.71
N GLU A 55 -2.14 -9.42 7.05
CA GLU A 55 -2.30 -8.88 8.39
C GLU A 55 -3.74 -9.00 8.85
N TYR A 56 -3.95 -9.26 10.14
CA TYR A 56 -5.27 -9.23 10.74
C TYR A 56 -5.64 -7.80 11.12
N ILE A 57 -6.80 -7.36 10.66
CA ILE A 57 -7.34 -6.01 10.90
C ILE A 57 -8.74 -6.15 11.49
N ASP A 58 -9.06 -5.34 12.47
CA ASP A 58 -10.40 -5.32 13.06
C ASP A 58 -11.44 -4.85 12.05
N GLU A 59 -12.66 -5.39 12.11
CA GLU A 59 -13.74 -5.07 11.17
C GLU A 59 -14.06 -3.57 11.14
N SER A 60 -13.92 -2.88 12.26
CA SER A 60 -14.13 -1.44 12.38
C SER A 60 -13.18 -0.60 11.50
N HIS A 61 -12.06 -1.16 11.05
CA HIS A 61 -11.04 -0.49 10.25
C HIS A 61 -10.95 -1.00 8.80
N MET A 62 -11.90 -1.83 8.38
CA MET A 62 -11.86 -2.39 7.03
C MET A 62 -12.09 -1.36 5.91
N ASN A 63 -12.78 -0.24 6.20
CA ASN A 63 -12.93 0.85 5.23
C ASN A 63 -11.64 1.67 5.09
N GLU A 64 -11.00 1.99 6.22
CA GLU A 64 -9.73 2.72 6.24
C GLU A 64 -8.60 1.94 5.57
N ILE A 65 -8.56 0.62 5.78
CA ILE A 65 -7.51 -0.22 5.20
C ILE A 65 -7.59 -0.27 3.67
N ILE A 66 -8.75 -0.07 3.06
CA ILE A 66 -8.90 0.05 1.61
C ILE A 66 -8.03 1.19 1.06
N ALA A 67 -7.97 2.33 1.76
CA ALA A 67 -7.12 3.45 1.37
C ALA A 67 -5.62 3.12 1.53
N VAL A 68 -5.26 2.29 2.52
CA VAL A 68 -3.87 1.94 2.84
C VAL A 68 -3.30 0.88 1.89
N ASN A 69 -4.05 -0.19 1.60
CA ASN A 69 -3.55 -1.32 0.80
C ASN A 69 -4.29 -1.52 -0.52
N GLY A 70 -5.63 -1.39 -0.54
CA GLY A 70 -6.44 -1.70 -1.71
C GLY A 70 -6.25 -0.70 -2.84
N SER A 71 -6.36 0.60 -2.51
CA SER A 71 -6.29 1.70 -3.47
C SER A 71 -4.88 2.29 -3.64
N SER A 72 -4.00 2.14 -2.67
CA SER A 72 -2.68 2.75 -2.65
C SER A 72 -1.75 2.39 -3.82
N PRO A 73 -1.86 1.23 -4.50
CA PRO A 73 -1.08 1.01 -5.72
C PRO A 73 -1.27 2.12 -6.76
N ALA A 74 -2.49 2.68 -6.88
CA ALA A 74 -2.75 3.78 -7.82
C ALA A 74 -1.99 5.06 -7.44
N TYR A 75 -1.85 5.36 -6.13
CA TYR A 75 -1.08 6.52 -5.65
C TYR A 75 0.41 6.35 -5.94
N ILE A 76 0.93 5.14 -5.72
CA ILE A 76 2.33 4.78 -6.01
C ILE A 76 2.59 4.86 -7.53
N TYR A 77 1.67 4.40 -8.38
CA TYR A 77 1.81 4.53 -9.84
C TYR A 77 1.81 5.99 -10.29
N LEU A 78 0.98 6.85 -9.69
CA LEU A 78 0.96 8.29 -9.98
C LEU A 78 2.28 8.94 -9.58
N PHE A 79 2.82 8.61 -8.41
CA PHE A 79 4.12 9.08 -7.95
C PHE A 79 5.26 8.64 -8.89
N ALA A 80 5.32 7.35 -9.23
CA ALA A 80 6.30 6.80 -10.17
C ALA A 80 6.22 7.47 -11.54
N LYS A 81 5.00 7.69 -12.04
CA LYS A 81 4.75 8.40 -13.29
C LYS A 81 5.33 9.82 -13.26
N ALA A 82 5.10 10.57 -12.18
CA ALA A 82 5.61 11.93 -12.05
C ALA A 82 7.15 11.97 -12.10
N MET A 83 7.83 11.02 -11.46
CA MET A 83 9.29 10.90 -11.50
C MET A 83 9.80 10.58 -12.92
N ALA A 84 9.17 9.64 -13.62
CA ALA A 84 9.55 9.27 -14.98
C ALA A 84 9.26 10.39 -15.99
N ASP A 85 8.14 11.10 -15.85
CA ASP A 85 7.80 12.25 -16.67
C ASP A 85 8.82 13.41 -16.48
N TYR A 86 9.24 13.67 -15.24
CA TYR A 86 10.32 14.61 -14.96
C TYR A 86 11.61 14.25 -15.69
N ALA A 87 12.04 12.98 -15.58
CA ALA A 87 13.23 12.49 -16.24
C ALA A 87 13.14 12.67 -17.78
N LYS A 88 11.98 12.33 -18.36
CA LYS A 88 11.70 12.53 -19.78
C LYS A 88 11.83 14.00 -20.20
N ASN A 89 11.30 14.93 -19.40
CA ASN A 89 11.40 16.36 -19.66
C ASN A 89 12.86 16.87 -19.59
N CYS A 90 13.72 16.16 -18.84
CA CYS A 90 15.17 16.42 -18.79
C CYS A 90 15.94 15.71 -19.89
N GLY A 91 15.29 15.04 -20.85
CA GLY A 91 15.94 14.34 -21.97
C GLY A 91 16.40 12.92 -21.66
N ILE A 92 16.01 12.36 -20.50
CA ILE A 92 16.30 10.96 -20.14
C ILE A 92 15.21 10.06 -20.76
N ASP A 93 15.61 8.94 -21.32
CA ASP A 93 14.69 7.94 -21.86
C ASP A 93 13.69 7.48 -20.79
N TYR A 94 12.39 7.47 -21.14
CA TYR A 94 11.31 7.20 -20.20
C TYR A 94 11.40 5.80 -19.60
N ASP A 95 11.69 4.78 -20.41
CA ASP A 95 11.72 3.38 -19.97
C ASP A 95 12.92 3.13 -19.04
N LYS A 96 14.07 3.75 -19.34
CA LYS A 96 15.23 3.70 -18.44
C LYS A 96 14.94 4.40 -17.10
N ALA A 97 14.29 5.56 -17.15
CA ALA A 97 13.88 6.27 -15.94
C ALA A 97 12.90 5.44 -15.13
N MET A 98 11.87 4.85 -15.74
CA MET A 98 10.88 4.01 -15.06
C MET A 98 11.54 2.78 -14.42
N ASN A 99 12.49 2.13 -15.08
CA ASN A 99 13.23 1.01 -14.49
C ASN A 99 13.97 1.42 -13.21
N LEU A 100 14.63 2.60 -13.22
CA LEU A 100 15.31 3.13 -12.02
C LEU A 100 14.31 3.52 -10.93
N VAL A 101 13.19 4.11 -11.28
CA VAL A 101 12.11 4.45 -10.33
C VAL A 101 11.56 3.18 -9.67
N CYS A 102 11.27 2.14 -10.44
CA CYS A 102 10.81 0.85 -9.89
C CYS A 102 11.82 0.26 -8.92
N ALA A 103 13.10 0.22 -9.28
CA ALA A 103 14.16 -0.28 -8.40
C ALA A 103 14.29 0.55 -7.11
N THR A 104 14.14 1.88 -7.23
CA THR A 104 14.14 2.79 -6.06
C THR A 104 12.96 2.52 -5.14
N LEU A 105 11.76 2.33 -5.69
CA LEU A 105 10.55 2.02 -4.90
C LEU A 105 10.70 0.66 -4.20
N GLU A 106 11.18 -0.37 -4.90
CA GLU A 106 11.43 -1.70 -4.31
C GLU A 106 12.47 -1.63 -3.18
N GLY A 107 13.59 -0.94 -3.42
CA GLY A 107 14.65 -0.75 -2.42
C GLY A 107 14.18 0.04 -1.20
N SER A 108 13.42 1.11 -1.42
CA SER A 108 12.86 1.92 -0.32
C SER A 108 11.86 1.13 0.51
N ALA A 109 10.99 0.34 -0.13
CA ALA A 109 10.07 -0.54 0.57
C ALA A 109 10.81 -1.60 1.42
N ALA A 110 11.89 -2.18 0.89
CA ALA A 110 12.73 -3.10 1.63
C ALA A 110 13.40 -2.41 2.83
N MET A 111 13.92 -1.18 2.68
CA MET A 111 14.49 -0.42 3.79
C MET A 111 13.45 -0.13 4.88
N LEU A 112 12.24 0.28 4.52
CA LEU A 112 11.16 0.52 5.48
C LEU A 112 10.80 -0.74 6.28
N ARG A 113 10.79 -1.90 5.64
CA ARG A 113 10.39 -3.16 6.25
C ARG A 113 11.52 -3.81 7.08
N ASP A 114 12.73 -3.81 6.52
CA ASP A 114 13.78 -4.75 6.96
C ASP A 114 14.92 -4.05 7.73
N SER A 115 15.03 -2.71 7.71
CA SER A 115 16.11 -1.99 8.38
C SER A 115 15.98 -1.89 9.91
N GLY A 116 14.76 -2.00 10.43
CA GLY A 116 14.47 -1.77 11.84
C GLY A 116 14.56 -0.30 12.28
N GLU A 117 14.75 0.64 11.33
CA GLU A 117 14.90 2.07 11.61
C GLU A 117 13.56 2.80 11.48
N PRO A 118 13.30 3.83 12.31
CA PRO A 118 12.16 4.72 12.13
C PRO A 118 12.17 5.41 10.76
N VAL A 119 10.99 5.68 10.20
CA VAL A 119 10.84 6.33 8.88
C VAL A 119 11.57 7.68 8.81
N GLU A 120 11.47 8.46 9.88
CA GLU A 120 12.12 9.76 9.99
C GLU A 120 13.65 9.63 9.88
N THR A 121 14.22 8.60 10.52
CA THR A 121 15.67 8.31 10.45
C THR A 121 16.09 7.95 9.02
N LEU A 122 15.26 7.16 8.30
CA LEU A 122 15.54 6.82 6.90
C LEU A 122 15.50 8.06 6.00
N ILE A 123 14.56 8.96 6.22
CA ILE A 123 14.47 10.25 5.51
C ILE A 123 15.73 11.09 5.80
N ASP A 124 16.10 11.25 7.06
CA ASP A 124 17.23 12.08 7.48
C ASP A 124 18.56 11.57 6.91
N ARG A 125 18.75 10.24 6.82
CA ARG A 125 19.97 9.65 6.21
C ARG A 125 20.17 10.02 4.75
N VAL A 126 19.09 10.28 4.01
CA VAL A 126 19.14 10.70 2.60
C VAL A 126 19.23 12.22 2.48
N CYS A 127 18.81 12.96 3.53
CA CYS A 127 18.75 14.43 3.57
C CYS A 127 20.03 15.03 4.17
N SER A 128 21.12 15.09 3.39
CA SER A 128 22.34 15.77 3.84
C SER A 128 22.15 17.29 3.88
N LYS A 129 22.77 17.96 4.86
CA LYS A 129 22.70 19.43 5.03
C LYS A 129 23.18 20.15 3.77
N GLY A 130 22.32 20.98 3.17
CA GLY A 130 22.60 21.69 1.93
C GLY A 130 22.60 20.81 0.67
N GLY A 131 22.15 19.55 0.78
CA GLY A 131 22.07 18.60 -0.34
C GLY A 131 20.84 18.78 -1.23
N THR A 132 20.86 18.11 -2.36
CA THR A 132 19.76 18.16 -3.34
C THR A 132 18.46 17.58 -2.81
N THR A 133 18.56 16.54 -1.97
CA THR A 133 17.39 15.87 -1.38
C THR A 133 16.62 16.79 -0.45
N ILE A 134 17.31 17.56 0.41
CA ILE A 134 16.60 18.47 1.33
C ILE A 134 15.88 19.57 0.56
N ALA A 135 16.49 20.11 -0.52
CA ALA A 135 15.84 21.08 -1.37
C ALA A 135 14.56 20.54 -2.05
N ALA A 136 14.58 19.26 -2.46
CA ALA A 136 13.40 18.59 -3.01
C ALA A 136 12.33 18.38 -1.93
N MET A 137 12.72 17.91 -0.73
CA MET A 137 11.80 17.71 0.39
C MET A 137 11.12 19.00 0.83
N ASP A 138 11.85 20.15 0.84
CA ASP A 138 11.29 21.45 1.17
C ASP A 138 10.21 21.85 0.15
N LYS A 139 10.44 21.60 -1.14
CA LYS A 139 9.43 21.86 -2.18
C LYS A 139 8.21 20.94 -2.07
N LEU A 140 8.40 19.66 -1.77
CA LEU A 140 7.28 18.74 -1.55
C LEU A 140 6.43 19.17 -0.36
N LYS A 141 7.06 19.61 0.74
CA LYS A 141 6.38 20.17 1.92
C LYS A 141 5.64 21.45 1.59
N GLU A 142 6.29 22.41 0.88
CA GLU A 142 5.68 23.67 0.45
C GLU A 142 4.41 23.45 -0.38
N HIS A 143 4.38 22.40 -1.20
CA HIS A 143 3.21 22.02 -2.00
C HIS A 143 2.22 21.11 -1.26
N GLY A 144 2.40 20.87 0.03
CA GLY A 144 1.45 20.09 0.84
C GLY A 144 1.38 18.60 0.44
N PHE A 145 2.49 17.99 0.06
CA PHE A 145 2.50 16.61 -0.41
C PHE A 145 1.96 15.62 0.64
N TYR A 146 2.36 15.82 1.89
CA TYR A 146 1.90 14.97 3.00
C TYR A 146 0.39 15.10 3.21
N GLU A 147 -0.11 16.33 3.26
CA GLU A 147 -1.52 16.65 3.42
C GLU A 147 -2.34 16.12 2.24
N ALA A 148 -1.84 16.25 1.01
CA ALA A 148 -2.52 15.74 -0.17
C ALA A 148 -2.68 14.20 -0.15
N VAL A 149 -1.69 13.48 0.39
CA VAL A 149 -1.81 12.02 0.58
C VAL A 149 -2.88 11.70 1.61
N LEU A 150 -2.90 12.38 2.76
CA LEU A 150 -3.91 12.18 3.80
C LEU A 150 -5.33 12.47 3.27
N ASP A 151 -5.51 13.60 2.59
CA ASP A 151 -6.80 14.00 2.01
C ASP A 151 -7.30 12.97 0.98
N GLY A 152 -6.41 12.47 0.15
CA GLY A 152 -6.73 11.42 -0.83
C GLY A 152 -7.16 10.12 -0.17
N MET A 153 -6.48 9.70 0.90
CA MET A 153 -6.84 8.51 1.67
C MET A 153 -8.18 8.68 2.40
N ASP A 154 -8.42 9.86 3.00
CA ASP A 154 -9.69 10.18 3.66
C ASP A 154 -10.88 10.17 2.67
N ALA A 155 -10.69 10.73 1.48
CA ALA A 155 -11.70 10.66 0.42
C ALA A 155 -11.99 9.22 -0.02
N CYS A 156 -10.97 8.36 -0.08
CA CYS A 156 -11.11 6.94 -0.40
C CYS A 156 -11.94 6.22 0.68
N THR A 157 -11.63 6.42 1.95
CA THR A 157 -12.37 5.85 3.09
C THR A 157 -13.82 6.28 3.09
N LYS A 158 -14.09 7.58 2.94
CA LYS A 158 -15.47 8.10 2.84
C LYS A 158 -16.26 7.45 1.71
N ARG A 159 -15.60 7.25 0.56
CA ARG A 159 -16.24 6.59 -0.57
C ARG A 159 -16.51 5.10 -0.30
N ALA A 160 -15.61 4.41 0.39
CA ALA A 160 -15.83 3.03 0.81
C ALA A 160 -17.05 2.89 1.73
N GLU A 161 -17.19 3.79 2.71
CA GLU A 161 -18.36 3.85 3.61
C GLU A 161 -19.69 4.08 2.85
N GLU A 162 -19.67 4.95 1.83
CA GLU A 162 -20.87 5.20 0.99
C GLU A 162 -21.27 3.97 0.18
N LEU A 163 -20.29 3.20 -0.31
CA LEU A 163 -20.54 2.00 -1.12
C LEU A 163 -20.96 0.79 -0.27
N GLY A 164 -20.65 0.81 1.02
CA GLY A 164 -21.01 -0.25 1.97
C GLY A 164 -22.42 -0.13 2.55
N LYS A 165 -23.12 0.96 2.28
CA LYS A 165 -24.53 1.20 2.69
C LYS A 165 -25.49 0.68 1.63
#